data_9adda180ea67183aee9e656e41ac3735
#
_entry.id   9adda180ea67183aee9e656e41ac3735
#
_cell.length_a   1.000
_cell.length_b   1.000
_cell.length_c   1.000
_cell.angle_alpha   90.00
_cell.angle_beta   90.00
_cell.angle_gamma   90.00
#
_symmetry.space_group_name_H-M   'P 1'
#
loop_
_entity.id
_entity.type
_entity.pdbx_description
1 polymer ?
#
loop_
_entity_poly.entity_id
_entity_poly.type
_entity_poly.pdbx_seq_one_letter_code
_entity_poly.pdbx_strand_id
1 'polypeptide(L)'
;MAKLTAAEIADLMPQVPGWSEISEDGMSRLNREFQFDDFKTALSFTNRIGDLAEEADHHPRLVTEWGRVTVTWWSHHEGGMVVADIEMATKGDAL
;
A
#
# COMPACT_ATOMS: atom_id res chain seq x y z
N MET A 1 14.81 3.57 8.74
CA MET A 1 13.48 4.17 8.80
C MET A 1 12.73 3.54 9.96
N ALA A 2 12.14 4.34 10.83
CA ALA A 2 11.53 3.83 12.05
C ALA A 2 10.05 3.50 11.84
N LYS A 3 9.59 2.46 12.55
CA LYS A 3 8.16 2.12 12.59
C LYS A 3 7.38 3.29 13.18
N LEU A 4 6.26 3.66 12.53
CA LEU A 4 5.38 4.72 12.99
C LEU A 4 4.63 4.29 14.26
N THR A 5 4.47 5.24 15.18
CA THR A 5 3.61 5.04 16.35
C THR A 5 2.13 5.19 15.93
N ALA A 6 1.21 4.75 16.79
CA ALA A 6 -0.23 4.90 16.55
C ALA A 6 -0.61 6.37 16.35
N ALA A 7 -0.01 7.28 17.13
CA ALA A 7 -0.28 8.71 17.00
C ALA A 7 0.20 9.26 15.65
N GLU A 8 1.40 8.85 15.22
CA GLU A 8 1.95 9.26 13.92
C GLU A 8 1.11 8.74 12.77
N ILE A 9 0.64 7.50 12.84
CA ILE A 9 -0.26 6.94 11.83
C ILE A 9 -1.55 7.77 11.75
N ALA A 10 -2.16 8.06 12.90
CA ALA A 10 -3.38 8.87 12.94
C ALA A 10 -3.19 10.25 12.29
N ASP A 11 -2.02 10.86 12.49
CA ASP A 11 -1.71 12.17 11.90
C ASP A 11 -1.51 12.09 10.38
N LEU A 12 -1.00 10.97 9.88
CA LEU A 12 -0.68 10.80 8.45
C LEU A 12 -1.86 10.26 7.62
N MET A 13 -2.77 9.50 8.22
CA MET A 13 -3.88 8.88 7.48
C MET A 13 -4.75 9.86 6.68
N PRO A 14 -4.98 11.11 7.14
CA PRO A 14 -5.73 12.08 6.33
C PRO A 14 -5.11 12.41 4.97
N GLN A 15 -3.80 12.14 4.79
CA GLN A 15 -3.13 12.33 3.50
C GLN A 15 -3.48 11.25 2.48
N VAL A 16 -4.00 10.13 2.94
CA VAL A 16 -4.34 8.97 2.11
C VAL A 16 -5.77 8.49 2.43
N PRO A 17 -6.80 9.31 2.16
CA PRO A 17 -8.16 9.05 2.64
C PRO A 17 -8.81 7.80 2.04
N GLY A 18 -8.32 7.32 0.90
CA GLY A 18 -8.81 6.08 0.28
C GLY A 18 -8.22 4.81 0.89
N TRP A 19 -7.29 4.95 1.82
CA TRP A 19 -6.59 3.83 2.44
C TRP A 19 -7.07 3.58 3.85
N SER A 20 -6.90 2.35 4.32
CA SER A 20 -7.24 1.95 5.69
C SER A 20 -6.01 1.36 6.36
N GLU A 21 -5.92 1.57 7.67
CA GLU A 21 -4.94 0.85 8.48
C GLU A 21 -5.54 -0.51 8.86
N ILE A 22 -4.80 -1.58 8.61
CA ILE A 22 -5.15 -2.93 9.07
C ILE A 22 -4.01 -3.44 9.95
N SER A 23 -4.27 -4.49 10.73
CA SER A 23 -3.27 -5.15 11.54
C SER A 23 -3.26 -6.64 11.22
N GLU A 24 -2.09 -7.16 10.87
CA GLU A 24 -1.86 -8.58 10.65
C GLU A 24 -0.55 -8.97 11.30
N ASP A 25 -0.52 -10.09 12.00
CA ASP A 25 0.68 -10.59 12.69
C ASP A 25 1.29 -9.56 13.64
N GLY A 26 0.44 -8.73 14.26
CA GLY A 26 0.87 -7.68 15.19
C GLY A 26 1.48 -6.46 14.52
N MET A 27 1.40 -6.36 13.20
CA MET A 27 1.98 -5.24 12.43
C MET A 27 0.89 -4.39 11.81
N SER A 28 0.97 -3.06 11.97
CA SER A 28 0.14 -2.12 11.23
C SER A 28 0.53 -2.12 9.76
N ARG A 29 -0.46 -2.15 8.89
CA ARG A 29 -0.28 -2.14 7.43
C ARG A 29 -1.28 -1.18 6.79
N LEU A 30 -0.88 -0.58 5.69
CA LEU A 30 -1.71 0.34 4.92
C LEU A 30 -2.32 -0.42 3.76
N ASN A 31 -3.65 -0.40 3.64
CA ASN A 31 -4.38 -1.29 2.72
C ASN A 31 -5.41 -0.54 1.90
N ARG A 32 -5.50 -0.86 0.61
CA ARG A 32 -6.55 -0.36 -0.27
C ARG A 32 -6.91 -1.40 -1.33
N GLU A 33 -8.22 -1.52 -1.63
CA GLU A 33 -8.73 -2.29 -2.76
C GLU A 33 -9.07 -1.33 -3.90
N PHE A 34 -8.56 -1.64 -5.10
CA PHE A 34 -8.84 -0.89 -6.33
C PHE A 34 -9.74 -1.75 -7.22
N GLN A 35 -10.79 -1.16 -7.78
CA GLN A 35 -11.77 -1.86 -8.61
C GLN A 35 -11.49 -1.61 -10.09
N PHE A 36 -11.64 -2.66 -10.90
CA PHE A 36 -11.43 -2.61 -12.35
C PHE A 36 -12.53 -3.40 -13.06
N ASP A 37 -12.67 -3.18 -14.38
CA ASP A 37 -13.73 -3.82 -15.17
C ASP A 37 -13.40 -5.24 -15.60
N ASP A 38 -12.12 -5.63 -15.56
CA ASP A 38 -11.67 -6.95 -15.99
C ASP A 38 -10.32 -7.32 -15.37
N PHE A 39 -9.85 -8.53 -15.65
CA PHE A 39 -8.56 -9.00 -15.12
C PHE A 39 -7.38 -8.31 -15.80
N LYS A 40 -7.47 -8.08 -17.11
CA LYS A 40 -6.37 -7.46 -17.87
C LYS A 40 -6.02 -6.08 -17.30
N THR A 41 -7.03 -5.28 -17.02
CA THR A 41 -6.83 -3.94 -16.43
C THR A 41 -6.30 -4.03 -15.01
N ALA A 42 -6.80 -4.98 -14.22
CA ALA A 42 -6.29 -5.23 -12.87
C ALA A 42 -4.81 -5.63 -12.92
N LEU A 43 -4.44 -6.53 -13.81
CA LEU A 43 -3.06 -6.98 -13.97
C LEU A 43 -2.13 -5.83 -14.41
N SER A 44 -2.60 -5.00 -15.34
CA SER A 44 -1.87 -3.82 -15.78
C SER A 44 -1.57 -2.87 -14.62
N PHE A 45 -2.56 -2.64 -13.75
CA PHE A 45 -2.37 -1.82 -12.56
C PHE A 45 -1.36 -2.45 -11.59
N THR A 46 -1.46 -3.75 -11.36
CA THR A 46 -0.49 -4.50 -10.55
C THR A 46 0.94 -4.29 -11.05
N ASN A 47 1.14 -4.39 -12.37
CA ASN A 47 2.48 -4.20 -12.95
C ASN A 47 2.99 -2.77 -12.76
N ARG A 48 2.13 -1.78 -12.84
CA ARG A 48 2.51 -0.37 -12.62
C ARG A 48 2.88 -0.11 -11.16
N ILE A 49 2.15 -0.69 -10.20
CA ILE A 49 2.52 -0.63 -8.78
C ILE A 49 3.86 -1.35 -8.57
N GLY A 50 4.06 -2.49 -9.22
CA GLY A 50 5.30 -3.25 -9.15
C GLY A 50 6.50 -2.45 -9.63
N ASP A 51 6.37 -1.74 -10.75
CA ASP A 51 7.43 -0.86 -11.27
C ASP A 51 7.77 0.26 -10.29
N LEU A 52 6.74 0.85 -9.69
CA LEU A 52 6.90 1.89 -8.67
C LEU A 52 7.65 1.35 -7.45
N ALA A 53 7.30 0.14 -7.02
CA ALA A 53 7.91 -0.53 -5.87
C ALA A 53 9.39 -0.82 -6.13
N GLU A 54 9.73 -1.31 -7.34
CA GLU A 54 11.11 -1.59 -7.71
C GLU A 54 11.95 -0.33 -7.75
N GLU A 55 11.39 0.75 -8.27
CA GLU A 55 12.07 2.05 -8.32
C GLU A 55 12.40 2.57 -6.94
N ALA A 56 11.49 2.39 -5.98
CA ALA A 56 11.66 2.85 -4.61
C ALA A 56 12.39 1.84 -3.71
N ASP A 57 12.62 0.63 -4.20
CA ASP A 57 13.14 -0.50 -3.42
C ASP A 57 12.34 -0.71 -2.13
N HIS A 58 11.01 -0.64 -2.25
CA HIS A 58 10.08 -0.85 -1.15
C HIS A 58 8.86 -1.57 -1.70
N HIS A 59 8.61 -2.79 -1.23
CA HIS A 59 7.73 -3.74 -1.91
C HIS A 59 6.44 -3.99 -1.13
N PRO A 60 5.26 -3.88 -1.80
CA PRO A 60 3.96 -4.17 -1.19
C PRO A 60 3.62 -5.65 -1.34
N ARG A 61 2.55 -6.05 -0.66
CA ARG A 61 1.81 -7.25 -1.04
C ARG A 61 0.75 -6.84 -2.04
N LEU A 62 0.67 -7.57 -3.16
CA LEU A 62 -0.32 -7.35 -4.21
C LEU A 62 -1.16 -8.61 -4.38
N VAL A 63 -2.48 -8.46 -4.32
CA VAL A 63 -3.41 -9.54 -4.63
C VAL A 63 -4.22 -9.10 -5.85
N THR A 64 -3.99 -9.77 -6.97
CA THR A 64 -4.64 -9.45 -8.24
C THR A 64 -5.71 -10.49 -8.53
N GLU A 65 -6.95 -10.00 -8.70
CA GLU A 65 -8.12 -10.82 -8.98
C GLU A 65 -8.85 -10.25 -10.18
N TRP A 66 -9.80 -11.01 -10.73
CA TRP A 66 -10.67 -10.44 -11.73
C TRP A 66 -11.38 -9.21 -11.15
N GLY A 67 -11.12 -8.05 -11.72
CA GLY A 67 -11.77 -6.80 -11.35
C GLY A 67 -11.28 -6.16 -10.05
N ARG A 68 -10.23 -6.66 -9.41
CA ARG A 68 -9.76 -6.09 -8.14
C ARG A 68 -8.27 -6.28 -7.94
N VAL A 69 -7.61 -5.24 -7.41
CA VAL A 69 -6.24 -5.35 -6.91
C VAL A 69 -6.23 -4.83 -5.48
N THR A 70 -5.79 -5.67 -4.55
CA THR A 70 -5.59 -5.26 -3.16
C THR A 70 -4.11 -4.96 -2.96
N VAL A 71 -3.82 -3.74 -2.53
CA VAL A 71 -2.45 -3.26 -2.29
C VAL A 71 -2.26 -3.06 -0.80
N THR A 72 -1.24 -3.70 -0.24
CA THR A 72 -0.93 -3.60 1.19
C THR A 72 0.54 -3.21 1.34
N TRP A 73 0.78 -2.08 2.01
CA TRP A 73 2.12 -1.55 2.26
C TRP A 73 2.50 -1.64 3.73
N TRP A 74 3.67 -2.16 4.03
CA TRP A 74 4.30 -2.12 5.36
C TRP A 74 5.77 -2.48 5.22
N SER A 75 6.55 -2.24 6.28
CA SER A 75 7.93 -2.71 6.35
C SER A 75 7.99 -3.90 7.30
N HIS A 76 8.22 -5.08 6.76
CA HIS A 76 8.37 -6.28 7.58
C HIS A 76 9.58 -6.16 8.51
N HIS A 77 10.68 -5.62 7.99
CA HIS A 77 11.92 -5.41 8.74
C HIS A 77 11.72 -4.51 9.96
N GLU A 78 10.93 -3.43 9.81
CA GLU A 78 10.64 -2.49 10.90
C GLU A 78 9.47 -2.93 11.78
N GLY A 79 8.72 -3.94 11.36
CA GLY A 79 7.61 -4.50 12.12
C GLY A 79 6.30 -3.75 12.00
N GLY A 80 6.10 -2.97 10.94
CA GLY A 80 4.86 -2.24 10.70
C GLY A 80 5.01 -1.12 9.68
N MET A 81 4.08 -0.18 9.69
CA MET A 81 4.10 0.96 8.77
C MET A 81 5.26 1.91 9.05
N VAL A 82 5.81 2.45 7.98
CA VAL A 82 6.82 3.51 7.99
C VAL A 82 6.34 4.66 7.08
N VAL A 83 7.00 5.81 7.13
CA VAL A 83 6.62 6.98 6.32
C VAL A 83 6.60 6.66 4.82
N ALA A 84 7.53 5.82 4.36
CA ALA A 84 7.58 5.42 2.95
C ALA A 84 6.28 4.75 2.47
N ASP A 85 5.53 4.08 3.34
CA ASP A 85 4.26 3.45 2.97
C ASP A 85 3.22 4.50 2.59
N ILE A 86 3.17 5.61 3.32
CA ILE A 86 2.29 6.74 3.00
C ILE A 86 2.68 7.36 1.66
N GLU A 87 3.99 7.54 1.42
CA GLU A 87 4.49 8.09 0.16
C GLU A 87 4.15 7.19 -1.02
N MET A 88 4.30 5.86 -0.87
CA MET A 88 3.98 4.90 -1.91
C MET A 88 2.48 4.85 -2.20
N ALA A 89 1.65 4.94 -1.17
CA ALA A 89 0.20 5.02 -1.33
C ALA A 89 -0.20 6.24 -2.16
N THR A 90 0.37 7.39 -1.85
CA THR A 90 0.14 8.64 -2.59
C THR A 90 0.54 8.51 -4.05
N LYS A 91 1.71 7.95 -4.33
CA LYS A 91 2.19 7.72 -5.69
C LYS A 91 1.31 6.74 -6.45
N GLY A 92 0.90 5.65 -5.80
CA GLY A 92 0.02 4.66 -6.39
C GLY A 92 -1.35 5.21 -6.76
N ASP A 93 -1.87 6.13 -5.94
CA ASP A 93 -3.16 6.77 -6.20
C ASP A 93 -3.13 7.67 -7.44
N ALA A 94 -1.95 8.09 -7.87
CA ALA A 94 -1.77 8.94 -9.05
C ALA A 94 -1.61 8.15 -10.36
N LEU A 95 -1.57 6.83 -10.30
CA LEU A 95 -1.42 5.97 -11.48
C LEU A 95 -2.70 5.88 -12.31
#